data_fb29c7a8513ec90f48ff09046213d378
#
_entry.id   fb29c7a8513ec90f48ff09046213d378
#
_cell.length_a   1.000
_cell.length_b   1.000
_cell.length_c   1.000
_cell.angle_alpha   90.00
_cell.angle_beta   90.00
_cell.angle_gamma   90.00
#
_symmetry.space_group_name_H-M   'P 1'
#
loop_
_entity.id
_entity.type
_entity.pdbx_description
1 polymer ?
#
loop_
_entity_poly.entity_id
_entity_poly.type
_entity_poly.pdbx_seq_one_letter_code
_entity_poly.pdbx_strand_id
1 'polypeptide(L)'
;MCQGALFLFNGGQPESRKNVQAVFWKQGNNPPFHFISCAEGNSGSRMRAGIVVDGKGQSRIWGDRIVIDWKEEAEKTYGFRVDVLRRGRGSWILETDLGLRLLKEYRGSVNRLEFEEAVLQSLDGMETLKADQYVRNSEGELLSTAEDGTRYIVKEWFADRECDLKDEREVLSAVRALALLHRQFRMIKRQETWNMRSMISLPLFEAMRRHNRELKKARTFIRGKRKKNEFELRVIGNFEIFAAQAVEAERGMEKLYEIHGKEIADGYAVCHGEPDYHHILIGNGYTAVTEFNQMHLGVQMEDLYYFLRKIMEKHDWNERLGRQVMESYERVLPVSEVERQGLYYLFLYPEKYWKQINFYYNANKAWVPAKSTEKIRKLEAQQEARESFIQTVIQGV
;
A
#
# COMPACT_ATOMS: atom_id res chain seq x y z
N MET A 1 -13.00 -17.37 -11.78
CA MET A 1 -13.16 -16.06 -11.14
C MET A 1 -14.58 -15.60 -11.40
N CYS A 2 -15.38 -15.47 -10.35
CA CYS A 2 -16.76 -14.94 -10.45
C CYS A 2 -16.68 -13.41 -10.44
N GLN A 3 -17.18 -12.76 -11.49
CA GLN A 3 -17.35 -11.32 -11.50
C GLN A 3 -18.84 -10.99 -11.46
N GLY A 4 -19.25 -10.34 -10.38
CA GLY A 4 -20.51 -9.62 -10.22
C GLY A 4 -21.72 -10.48 -9.79
N ALA A 5 -22.26 -10.17 -8.64
CA ALA A 5 -23.58 -10.57 -8.20
C ALA A 5 -24.55 -9.40 -8.43
N LEU A 6 -25.62 -9.62 -9.19
CA LEU A 6 -26.71 -8.66 -9.35
C LEU A 6 -27.89 -9.12 -8.50
N PHE A 7 -28.32 -8.29 -7.55
CA PHE A 7 -29.53 -8.54 -6.75
C PHE A 7 -30.74 -7.90 -7.44
N LEU A 8 -31.71 -8.70 -7.81
CA LEU A 8 -33.00 -8.22 -8.34
C LEU A 8 -34.03 -8.26 -7.21
N PHE A 9 -34.57 -7.10 -6.86
CA PHE A 9 -35.75 -7.00 -5.99
C PHE A 9 -37.01 -7.05 -6.85
N ASN A 10 -37.88 -8.01 -6.61
CA ASN A 10 -39.23 -8.00 -7.18
C ASN A 10 -40.16 -7.25 -6.22
N GLY A 11 -40.65 -6.11 -6.66
CA GLY A 11 -41.63 -5.31 -5.93
C GLY A 11 -43.04 -5.88 -6.05
N GLY A 12 -43.61 -6.32 -4.94
CA GLY A 12 -45.01 -6.70 -4.80
C GLY A 12 -45.34 -6.81 -3.33
N GLN A 13 -46.24 -6.00 -2.91
CA GLN A 13 -46.96 -5.79 -1.62
C GLN A 13 -46.63 -6.61 -0.35
N PRO A 14 -46.82 -6.03 0.83
CA PRO A 14 -46.21 -6.51 2.09
C PRO A 14 -47.08 -7.59 2.74
N GLU A 15 -46.61 -8.82 2.70
CA GLU A 15 -46.86 -9.84 3.75
C GLU A 15 -46.00 -11.08 3.49
N SER A 16 -45.19 -11.42 4.50
CA SER A 16 -44.49 -12.70 4.68
C SER A 16 -43.54 -13.21 3.60
N ARG A 17 -42.27 -13.26 4.02
CA ARG A 17 -41.12 -13.98 3.38
C ARG A 17 -40.45 -13.27 2.20
N LYS A 18 -39.41 -12.52 2.48
CA LYS A 18 -38.48 -12.03 1.47
C LYS A 18 -37.61 -13.18 0.93
N ASN A 19 -37.91 -13.63 -0.28
CA ASN A 19 -37.00 -14.50 -1.03
C ASN A 19 -35.98 -13.64 -1.76
N VAL A 20 -34.69 -13.79 -1.47
CA VAL A 20 -33.60 -13.17 -2.23
C VAL A 20 -33.13 -14.19 -3.26
N GLN A 21 -33.27 -13.85 -4.54
CA GLN A 21 -32.69 -14.63 -5.64
C GLN A 21 -31.39 -13.98 -6.11
N ALA A 22 -30.29 -14.72 -6.04
CA ALA A 22 -29.01 -14.30 -6.60
C ALA A 22 -28.74 -15.03 -7.92
N VAL A 23 -28.44 -14.29 -8.99
CA VAL A 23 -28.10 -14.86 -10.30
C VAL A 23 -26.62 -14.64 -10.55
N PHE A 24 -25.88 -15.71 -10.79
CA PHE A 24 -24.45 -15.65 -11.11
C PHE A 24 -24.25 -15.92 -12.62
N TRP A 25 -23.48 -15.07 -13.28
CA TRP A 25 -23.10 -15.23 -14.68
C TRP A 25 -21.62 -15.64 -14.79
N LYS A 26 -21.34 -16.64 -15.60
CA LYS A 26 -19.99 -16.99 -16.03
C LYS A 26 -19.85 -16.70 -17.52
N GLN A 27 -18.86 -15.92 -17.91
CA GLN A 27 -18.50 -15.77 -19.33
C GLN A 27 -17.86 -17.07 -19.82
N GLY A 28 -18.55 -17.76 -20.72
CA GLY A 28 -18.09 -18.97 -21.40
C GLY A 28 -19.30 -19.85 -21.75
N ASN A 29 -19.28 -20.49 -22.93
CA ASN A 29 -20.37 -21.28 -23.51
C ASN A 29 -20.78 -22.49 -22.67
N ASN A 30 -21.54 -22.27 -21.60
CA ASN A 30 -22.20 -23.31 -20.83
C ASN A 30 -23.62 -22.87 -20.42
N PRO A 31 -24.61 -23.78 -20.37
CA PRO A 31 -26.00 -23.44 -20.07
C PRO A 31 -26.18 -22.88 -18.65
N PRO A 32 -27.27 -22.12 -18.41
CA PRO A 32 -27.51 -21.40 -17.15
C PRO A 32 -27.77 -22.36 -15.99
N PHE A 33 -27.23 -21.99 -14.83
CA PHE A 33 -27.53 -22.70 -13.57
C PHE A 33 -28.88 -22.26 -13.01
N HIS A 34 -29.69 -23.21 -12.56
CA HIS A 34 -30.94 -22.95 -11.86
C HIS A 34 -30.74 -22.94 -10.36
N PHE A 35 -31.24 -21.89 -9.70
CA PHE A 35 -31.27 -21.80 -8.23
C PHE A 35 -32.61 -22.30 -7.67
N ILE A 36 -32.55 -23.14 -6.67
CA ILE A 36 -33.72 -23.50 -5.87
C ILE A 36 -33.53 -22.87 -4.49
N SER A 37 -34.33 -21.85 -4.22
CA SER A 37 -34.50 -21.00 -3.02
C SER A 37 -33.73 -21.31 -1.72
N CYS A 38 -33.14 -20.26 -1.13
CA CYS A 38 -32.64 -20.26 0.26
C CYS A 38 -33.75 -19.79 1.21
N ALA A 39 -33.97 -20.50 2.32
CA ALA A 39 -34.87 -20.09 3.41
C ALA A 39 -34.01 -19.47 4.55
N GLU A 40 -34.39 -18.28 5.03
CA GLU A 40 -33.79 -17.67 6.23
C GLU A 40 -34.36 -18.36 7.50
N GLY A 41 -33.47 -18.77 8.39
CA GLY A 41 -33.80 -19.23 9.72
C GLY A 41 -33.70 -18.11 10.75
N ASN A 42 -34.68 -18.01 11.64
CA ASN A 42 -34.78 -17.05 12.73
C ASN A 42 -33.79 -17.40 13.85
N SER A 43 -32.57 -16.92 13.77
CA SER A 43 -31.62 -16.63 14.86
C SER A 43 -30.22 -16.43 14.27
N GLY A 44 -29.62 -15.27 14.51
CA GLY A 44 -28.23 -14.83 14.34
C GLY A 44 -27.35 -15.58 13.33
N SER A 45 -27.06 -14.93 12.20
CA SER A 45 -25.85 -15.06 11.36
C SER A 45 -25.43 -16.43 10.82
N ARG A 46 -26.30 -17.34 10.39
CA ARG A 46 -25.94 -18.52 9.60
C ARG A 46 -26.69 -18.54 8.28
N MET A 47 -26.03 -18.27 7.15
CA MET A 47 -26.53 -18.67 5.83
C MET A 47 -26.37 -20.21 5.73
N ARG A 48 -27.47 -20.94 5.69
CA ARG A 48 -27.43 -22.38 5.42
C ARG A 48 -27.09 -22.65 3.97
N ALA A 49 -26.34 -23.75 3.74
CA ALA A 49 -25.86 -24.23 2.47
C ALA A 49 -26.89 -24.18 1.34
N GLY A 50 -26.55 -23.61 0.21
CA GLY A 50 -27.34 -23.69 -1.02
C GLY A 50 -26.92 -24.90 -1.85
N ILE A 51 -27.89 -25.66 -2.36
CA ILE A 51 -27.65 -26.75 -3.29
C ILE A 51 -27.59 -26.18 -4.69
N VAL A 52 -26.46 -26.36 -5.37
CA VAL A 52 -26.31 -26.02 -6.81
C VAL A 52 -26.33 -27.31 -7.60
N VAL A 53 -27.29 -27.41 -8.51
CA VAL A 53 -27.38 -28.54 -9.46
C VAL A 53 -26.67 -28.15 -10.73
N ASP A 54 -25.64 -28.89 -11.14
CA ASP A 54 -24.96 -28.66 -12.42
C ASP A 54 -25.78 -29.20 -13.60
N GLY A 55 -25.45 -28.81 -14.83
CA GLY A 55 -26.15 -29.22 -16.04
C GLY A 55 -26.16 -30.74 -16.33
N LYS A 56 -25.63 -31.58 -15.40
CA LYS A 56 -25.65 -33.03 -15.42
C LYS A 56 -26.45 -33.61 -14.27
N GLY A 57 -27.24 -32.77 -13.53
CA GLY A 57 -28.09 -33.21 -12.44
C GLY A 57 -27.35 -33.59 -11.14
N GLN A 58 -26.05 -33.29 -11.02
CA GLN A 58 -25.32 -33.54 -9.79
C GLN A 58 -25.41 -32.32 -8.85
N SER A 59 -25.95 -32.56 -7.66
CA SER A 59 -26.02 -31.57 -6.59
C SER A 59 -24.68 -31.46 -5.86
N ARG A 60 -24.09 -30.26 -5.83
CA ARG A 60 -22.96 -29.93 -4.98
C ARG A 60 -23.41 -29.02 -3.87
N ILE A 61 -23.20 -29.44 -2.64
CA ILE A 61 -23.37 -28.61 -1.46
C ILE A 61 -22.15 -27.70 -1.36
N TRP A 62 -22.35 -26.39 -1.45
CA TRP A 62 -21.32 -25.43 -1.02
C TRP A 62 -21.37 -25.41 0.50
N GLY A 63 -20.26 -25.83 1.11
CA GLY A 63 -20.16 -25.88 2.56
C GLY A 63 -20.51 -24.54 3.21
N ASP A 64 -21.04 -24.62 4.42
CA ASP A 64 -21.33 -23.47 5.28
C ASP A 64 -20.11 -22.55 5.33
N ARG A 65 -20.14 -21.40 4.63
CA ARG A 65 -19.19 -20.35 4.91
C ARG A 65 -19.60 -19.77 6.25
N ILE A 66 -18.75 -19.98 7.25
CA ILE A 66 -18.85 -19.27 8.52
C ILE A 66 -18.68 -17.79 8.18
N VAL A 67 -19.71 -17.00 8.43
CA VAL A 67 -19.61 -15.54 8.35
C VAL A 67 -19.16 -15.09 9.72
N ILE A 68 -17.92 -14.60 9.81
CA ILE A 68 -17.34 -14.13 11.06
C ILE A 68 -18.09 -12.88 11.51
N ASP A 69 -18.63 -12.89 12.71
CA ASP A 69 -18.97 -11.66 13.43
C ASP A 69 -17.71 -11.11 14.07
N TRP A 70 -17.07 -10.15 13.39
CA TRP A 70 -15.82 -9.55 13.85
C TRP A 70 -15.94 -8.81 15.18
N LYS A 71 -17.14 -8.39 15.59
CA LYS A 71 -17.37 -7.80 16.88
C LYS A 71 -17.26 -8.86 17.98
N GLU A 72 -18.04 -9.93 17.87
CA GLU A 72 -18.04 -11.04 18.83
C GLU A 72 -16.66 -11.72 18.90
N GLU A 73 -16.03 -11.93 17.74
CA GLU A 73 -14.69 -12.52 17.63
C GLU A 73 -13.65 -11.68 18.36
N ALA A 74 -13.66 -10.35 18.16
CA ALA A 74 -12.70 -9.45 18.82
C ALA A 74 -12.94 -9.37 20.33
N GLU A 75 -14.19 -9.27 20.78
CA GLU A 75 -14.53 -9.24 22.20
C GLU A 75 -14.07 -10.52 22.93
N LYS A 76 -14.32 -11.68 22.33
CA LYS A 76 -13.94 -12.98 22.86
C LYS A 76 -12.42 -13.14 22.97
N THR A 77 -11.71 -12.73 21.92
CA THR A 77 -10.26 -12.99 21.78
C THR A 77 -9.39 -11.98 22.53
N TYR A 78 -9.83 -10.72 22.61
CA TYR A 78 -9.03 -9.63 23.20
C TYR A 78 -9.55 -9.15 24.56
N GLY A 79 -10.77 -9.51 24.96
CA GLY A 79 -11.32 -9.18 26.28
C GLY A 79 -11.79 -7.73 26.44
N PHE A 80 -11.80 -6.91 25.41
CA PHE A 80 -12.39 -5.58 25.41
C PHE A 80 -13.83 -5.61 24.88
N ARG A 81 -14.65 -4.64 25.27
CA ARG A 81 -16.01 -4.48 24.74
C ARG A 81 -15.98 -3.62 23.47
N VAL A 82 -16.66 -4.05 22.40
CA VAL A 82 -16.81 -3.31 21.16
C VAL A 82 -18.17 -2.60 21.12
N ASP A 83 -18.18 -1.29 21.17
CA ASP A 83 -19.42 -0.51 21.07
C ASP A 83 -19.85 -0.35 19.60
N VAL A 84 -18.92 -0.01 18.70
CA VAL A 84 -19.18 0.20 17.27
C VAL A 84 -18.13 -0.52 16.41
N LEU A 85 -18.60 -1.18 15.34
CA LEU A 85 -17.78 -1.79 14.30
C LEU A 85 -18.06 -1.09 12.98
N ARG A 86 -17.02 -0.57 12.30
CA ARG A 86 -17.14 0.06 10.98
C ARG A 86 -16.07 -0.40 10.01
N ARG A 87 -16.39 -0.38 8.73
CA ARG A 87 -15.44 -0.78 7.67
C ARG A 87 -14.40 0.28 7.46
N GLY A 88 -13.12 -0.12 7.48
CA GLY A 88 -11.97 0.67 7.05
C GLY A 88 -11.46 0.26 5.65
N ARG A 89 -10.30 0.78 5.23
CA ARG A 89 -9.63 0.37 4.01
C ARG A 89 -8.94 -1.00 4.19
N GLY A 90 -9.63 -2.08 3.78
CA GLY A 90 -9.11 -3.45 3.95
C GLY A 90 -9.00 -3.92 5.40
N SER A 91 -9.73 -3.30 6.30
CA SER A 91 -9.69 -3.51 7.75
C SER A 91 -11.04 -3.22 8.37
N TRP A 92 -11.16 -3.47 9.68
CA TRP A 92 -12.27 -3.04 10.52
C TRP A 92 -11.76 -2.07 11.58
N ILE A 93 -12.49 -1.00 11.83
CA ILE A 93 -12.24 -0.06 12.92
C ILE A 93 -13.25 -0.38 14.00
N LEU A 94 -12.74 -0.61 15.22
CA LEU A 94 -13.53 -0.93 16.40
C LEU A 94 -13.45 0.24 17.39
N GLU A 95 -14.60 0.76 17.80
CA GLU A 95 -14.70 1.65 18.95
C GLU A 95 -14.90 0.78 20.18
N THR A 96 -13.93 0.79 21.08
CA THR A 96 -13.91 -0.09 22.26
C THR A 96 -13.84 0.73 23.54
N ASP A 97 -14.14 0.10 24.68
CA ASP A 97 -13.97 0.68 26.02
C ASP A 97 -12.51 1.02 26.34
N LEU A 98 -11.53 0.48 25.59
CA LEU A 98 -10.10 0.79 25.68
C LEU A 98 -9.60 1.71 24.57
N GLY A 99 -10.51 2.40 23.84
CA GLY A 99 -10.20 3.30 22.73
C GLY A 99 -10.36 2.65 21.35
N LEU A 100 -9.90 3.35 20.31
CA LEU A 100 -10.01 2.84 18.94
C LEU A 100 -9.02 1.71 18.69
N ARG A 101 -9.48 0.71 17.95
CA ARG A 101 -8.68 -0.43 17.50
C ARG A 101 -8.87 -0.65 16.00
N LEU A 102 -7.82 -1.14 15.33
CA LEU A 102 -7.85 -1.60 13.94
C LEU A 102 -7.72 -3.12 13.91
N LEU A 103 -8.70 -3.81 13.37
CA LEU A 103 -8.63 -5.24 13.12
C LEU A 103 -8.40 -5.49 11.63
N LYS A 104 -7.38 -6.28 11.30
CA LYS A 104 -6.95 -6.53 9.92
C LYS A 104 -6.58 -7.98 9.70
N GLU A 105 -7.01 -8.56 8.55
CA GLU A 105 -6.50 -9.86 8.12
C GLU A 105 -4.98 -9.82 7.95
N TYR A 106 -4.31 -10.88 8.38
CA TYR A 106 -2.86 -10.98 8.30
C TYR A 106 -2.42 -12.27 7.60
N ARG A 107 -1.52 -12.13 6.63
CA ARG A 107 -1.01 -13.23 5.81
C ARG A 107 0.50 -13.47 5.94
N GLY A 108 1.17 -12.69 6.79
CA GLY A 108 2.60 -12.80 7.03
C GLY A 108 2.96 -13.89 8.05
N SER A 109 4.24 -13.94 8.44
CA SER A 109 4.76 -14.82 9.48
C SER A 109 4.70 -14.18 10.87
N VAL A 110 4.68 -14.99 11.94
CA VAL A 110 4.74 -14.49 13.32
C VAL A 110 6.07 -13.77 13.59
N ASN A 111 7.20 -14.30 13.13
CA ASN A 111 8.51 -13.66 13.29
C ASN A 111 8.55 -12.24 12.70
N ARG A 112 7.75 -11.99 11.66
CA ARG A 112 7.62 -10.64 11.10
C ARG A 112 6.83 -9.72 12.05
N LEU A 113 5.77 -10.21 12.67
CA LEU A 113 5.01 -9.45 13.67
C LEU A 113 5.87 -9.11 14.90
N GLU A 114 6.64 -10.06 15.38
CA GLU A 114 7.56 -9.85 16.53
C GLU A 114 8.61 -8.78 16.19
N PHE A 115 9.16 -8.80 14.98
CA PHE A 115 10.06 -7.75 14.51
C PHE A 115 9.37 -6.39 14.45
N GLU A 116 8.20 -6.31 13.81
CA GLU A 116 7.44 -5.07 13.66
C GLU A 116 7.03 -4.51 15.04
N GLU A 117 6.53 -5.34 15.95
CA GLU A 117 6.21 -4.95 17.33
C GLU A 117 7.42 -4.38 18.05
N ALA A 118 8.54 -5.10 18.06
CA ALA A 118 9.76 -4.66 18.73
C ALA A 118 10.29 -3.31 18.20
N VAL A 119 10.14 -3.09 16.88
CA VAL A 119 10.49 -1.80 16.26
C VAL A 119 9.53 -0.71 16.72
N LEU A 120 8.21 -0.95 16.67
CA LEU A 120 7.21 0.05 17.02
C LEU A 120 7.27 0.44 18.51
N GLN A 121 7.58 -0.49 19.40
CA GLN A 121 7.82 -0.22 20.83
C GLN A 121 8.95 0.80 21.06
N SER A 122 9.90 0.94 20.13
CA SER A 122 10.94 1.97 20.24
C SER A 122 10.40 3.40 20.15
N LEU A 123 9.17 3.57 19.70
CA LEU A 123 8.47 4.86 19.62
C LEU A 123 7.66 5.18 20.87
N ASP A 124 7.56 4.24 21.82
CA ASP A 124 6.82 4.46 23.06
C ASP A 124 7.41 5.61 23.86
N GLY A 125 6.53 6.44 24.44
CA GLY A 125 6.92 7.63 25.18
C GLY A 125 7.26 8.86 24.33
N MET A 126 7.23 8.77 22.99
CA MET A 126 7.35 9.94 22.13
C MET A 126 6.03 10.74 22.11
N GLU A 127 6.08 12.01 22.57
CA GLU A 127 4.88 12.85 22.67
C GLU A 127 4.38 13.32 21.28
N THR A 128 5.32 13.64 20.38
CA THR A 128 5.02 14.28 19.08
C THR A 128 4.92 13.32 17.91
N LEU A 129 5.34 12.05 18.09
CA LEU A 129 5.26 11.00 17.10
C LEU A 129 4.63 9.75 17.70
N LYS A 130 3.58 9.23 17.06
CA LYS A 130 2.91 8.00 17.46
C LYS A 130 2.88 6.99 16.32
N ALA A 131 2.71 5.72 16.66
CA ALA A 131 2.51 4.64 15.69
C ALA A 131 1.34 3.75 16.10
N ASP A 132 0.77 3.03 15.15
CA ASP A 132 -0.27 2.03 15.35
C ASP A 132 0.34 0.78 15.99
N GLN A 133 0.47 0.78 17.34
CA GLN A 133 1.04 -0.33 18.12
C GLN A 133 0.20 -1.60 18.00
N TYR A 134 0.84 -2.77 18.10
CA TYR A 134 0.14 -4.05 18.15
C TYR A 134 -0.55 -4.23 19.50
N VAL A 135 -1.75 -4.83 19.46
CA VAL A 135 -2.48 -5.26 20.66
C VAL A 135 -2.41 -6.77 20.73
N ARG A 136 -1.87 -7.28 21.84
CA ARG A 136 -1.83 -8.73 22.09
C ARG A 136 -3.20 -9.23 22.56
N ASN A 137 -3.55 -10.43 22.15
CA ASN A 137 -4.79 -11.08 22.58
C ASN A 137 -4.72 -11.52 24.04
N SER A 138 -5.81 -12.10 24.57
CA SER A 138 -5.91 -12.55 25.97
C SER A 138 -4.93 -13.68 26.33
N GLU A 139 -4.37 -14.37 25.33
CA GLU A 139 -3.33 -15.39 25.51
C GLU A 139 -1.91 -14.81 25.39
N GLY A 140 -1.79 -13.51 25.14
CA GLY A 140 -0.51 -12.81 24.98
C GLY A 140 0.09 -12.91 23.58
N GLU A 141 -0.66 -13.42 22.58
CA GLU A 141 -0.20 -13.61 21.22
C GLU A 141 -0.50 -12.37 20.34
N LEU A 142 0.37 -12.10 19.35
CA LEU A 142 0.17 -11.04 18.36
C LEU A 142 -0.81 -11.42 17.25
N LEU A 143 -0.91 -12.71 16.98
CA LEU A 143 -1.68 -13.26 15.87
C LEU A 143 -2.84 -14.08 16.41
N SER A 144 -4.04 -13.78 15.94
CA SER A 144 -5.24 -14.54 16.26
C SER A 144 -5.78 -15.25 15.02
N THR A 145 -6.55 -16.34 15.25
CA THR A 145 -7.17 -17.12 14.17
C THR A 145 -8.64 -17.29 14.48
N ALA A 146 -9.50 -16.81 13.60
CA ALA A 146 -10.96 -16.94 13.72
C ALA A 146 -11.44 -18.35 13.38
N GLU A 147 -12.69 -18.66 13.70
CA GLU A 147 -13.30 -20.00 13.50
C GLU A 147 -13.22 -20.53 12.06
N ASP A 148 -13.20 -19.65 11.05
CA ASP A 148 -13.09 -20.03 9.63
C ASP A 148 -11.63 -20.21 9.17
N GLY A 149 -10.65 -20.08 10.07
CA GLY A 149 -9.23 -20.14 9.79
C GLY A 149 -8.63 -18.81 9.30
N THR A 150 -9.38 -17.71 9.27
CA THR A 150 -8.86 -16.39 8.92
C THR A 150 -7.93 -15.90 10.02
N ARG A 151 -6.67 -15.62 9.67
CA ARG A 151 -5.68 -15.05 10.57
C ARG A 151 -5.80 -13.54 10.59
N TYR A 152 -5.74 -12.93 11.75
CA TYR A 152 -5.90 -11.49 11.92
C TYR A 152 -5.05 -10.94 13.06
N ILE A 153 -4.85 -9.63 13.04
CA ILE A 153 -4.15 -8.84 14.05
C ILE A 153 -5.05 -7.70 14.51
N VAL A 154 -4.81 -7.22 15.71
CA VAL A 154 -5.41 -5.99 16.22
C VAL A 154 -4.30 -4.99 16.53
N LYS A 155 -4.53 -3.72 16.21
CA LYS A 155 -3.61 -2.61 16.47
C LYS A 155 -4.35 -1.47 17.15
N GLU A 156 -3.64 -0.61 17.85
CA GLU A 156 -4.15 0.70 18.26
C GLU A 156 -4.51 1.54 17.04
N TRP A 157 -5.51 2.39 17.17
CA TRP A 157 -5.92 3.26 16.09
C TRP A 157 -6.21 4.68 16.55
N PHE A 158 -6.32 5.59 15.61
CA PHE A 158 -6.46 7.03 15.84
C PHE A 158 -7.74 7.56 15.21
N ALA A 159 -8.38 8.54 15.89
CA ALA A 159 -9.55 9.24 15.37
C ALA A 159 -9.18 10.35 14.37
N ASP A 160 -7.89 10.62 14.24
CA ASP A 160 -7.36 11.75 13.51
C ASP A 160 -7.52 11.58 12.00
N ARG A 161 -7.55 12.67 11.28
CA ARG A 161 -7.65 12.66 9.81
C ARG A 161 -6.29 12.49 9.13
N GLU A 162 -6.34 11.95 7.93
CA GLU A 162 -5.18 11.86 7.04
C GLU A 162 -4.61 13.27 6.73
N CYS A 163 -3.30 13.33 6.51
CA CYS A 163 -2.59 14.56 6.11
C CYS A 163 -3.18 15.14 4.83
N ASP A 164 -3.58 16.40 4.85
CA ASP A 164 -4.00 17.14 3.65
C ASP A 164 -2.77 17.72 2.94
N LEU A 165 -2.43 17.15 1.80
CA LEU A 165 -1.31 17.64 0.98
C LEU A 165 -1.51 19.05 0.42
N LYS A 166 -2.70 19.64 0.52
CA LYS A 166 -2.94 21.04 0.13
C LYS A 166 -2.52 22.05 1.22
N ASP A 167 -2.45 21.62 2.47
CA ASP A 167 -1.93 22.44 3.56
C ASP A 167 -0.42 22.20 3.70
N GLU A 168 0.38 23.20 3.28
CA GLU A 168 1.85 23.13 3.36
C GLU A 168 2.34 22.91 4.81
N ARG A 169 1.63 23.38 5.84
CA ARG A 169 2.02 23.19 7.25
C ARG A 169 1.88 21.71 7.64
N GLU A 170 0.83 21.05 7.17
CA GLU A 170 0.65 19.61 7.41
C GLU A 170 1.68 18.79 6.64
N VAL A 171 1.99 19.17 5.41
CA VAL A 171 3.08 18.56 4.62
C VAL A 171 4.40 18.63 5.39
N LEU A 172 4.77 19.82 5.92
CA LEU A 172 6.00 19.98 6.70
C LEU A 172 5.98 19.19 8.02
N SER A 173 4.81 19.12 8.69
CA SER A 173 4.63 18.29 9.89
C SER A 173 4.81 16.81 9.59
N ALA A 174 4.22 16.34 8.48
CA ALA A 174 4.33 14.95 8.03
C ALA A 174 5.77 14.57 7.68
N VAL A 175 6.49 15.44 6.97
CA VAL A 175 7.90 15.23 6.64
C VAL A 175 8.77 15.21 7.90
N ARG A 176 8.51 16.10 8.86
CA ARG A 176 9.20 16.10 10.15
C ARG A 176 8.93 14.81 10.92
N ALA A 177 7.69 14.31 10.92
CA ALA A 177 7.34 13.05 11.55
C ALA A 177 8.09 11.87 10.91
N LEU A 178 8.20 11.84 9.57
CA LEU A 178 9.01 10.83 8.87
C LEU A 178 10.49 10.92 9.24
N ALA A 179 11.05 12.12 9.35
CA ALA A 179 12.43 12.32 9.78
C ALA A 179 12.68 11.86 11.23
N LEU A 180 11.73 12.14 12.14
CA LEU A 180 11.77 11.66 13.52
C LEU A 180 11.70 10.12 13.60
N LEU A 181 10.82 9.52 12.81
CA LEU A 181 10.69 8.08 12.66
C LEU A 181 12.02 7.46 12.21
N HIS A 182 12.58 7.97 11.13
CA HIS A 182 13.85 7.49 10.59
C HIS A 182 15.00 7.63 11.59
N ARG A 183 15.08 8.78 12.27
CA ARG A 183 16.08 9.00 13.31
C ARG A 183 15.97 7.96 14.45
N GLN A 184 14.75 7.69 14.92
CA GLN A 184 14.51 6.68 15.95
C GLN A 184 14.89 5.28 15.45
N PHE A 185 14.49 4.95 14.22
CA PHE A 185 14.77 3.66 13.63
C PHE A 185 16.26 3.40 13.36
N ARG A 186 17.09 4.44 13.16
CA ARG A 186 18.57 4.31 13.10
C ARG A 186 19.18 3.89 14.45
N MET A 187 18.49 4.14 15.56
CA MET A 187 18.99 3.76 16.91
C MET A 187 18.70 2.29 17.26
N ILE A 188 17.85 1.62 16.49
CA ILE A 188 17.46 0.24 16.75
C ILE A 188 18.63 -0.70 16.47
N LYS A 189 19.05 -1.43 17.50
CA LYS A 189 20.07 -2.48 17.37
C LYS A 189 19.42 -3.75 16.83
N ARG A 190 20.03 -4.31 15.79
CA ARG A 190 19.61 -5.57 15.20
C ARG A 190 19.70 -6.68 16.25
N GLN A 191 18.61 -7.45 16.40
CA GLN A 191 18.56 -8.62 17.28
C GLN A 191 18.88 -9.88 16.47
N GLU A 192 19.63 -10.81 17.07
CA GLU A 192 20.00 -12.08 16.42
C GLU A 192 18.80 -12.99 16.17
N THR A 193 17.75 -12.87 17.00
CA THR A 193 16.50 -13.62 16.91
C THR A 193 15.67 -13.27 15.66
N TRP A 194 15.90 -12.11 15.06
CA TRP A 194 15.17 -11.71 13.87
C TRP A 194 15.66 -12.45 12.64
N ASN A 195 14.76 -13.15 11.94
CA ASN A 195 15.08 -13.76 10.65
C ASN A 195 15.08 -12.68 9.55
N MET A 196 16.22 -12.00 9.40
CA MET A 196 16.35 -10.78 8.58
C MET A 196 16.45 -11.01 7.08
N ARG A 197 16.72 -12.23 6.59
CA ARG A 197 16.98 -12.45 5.14
C ARG A 197 15.84 -12.00 4.24
N SER A 198 14.61 -12.26 4.64
CA SER A 198 13.42 -11.86 3.86
C SER A 198 13.01 -10.40 4.08
N MET A 199 13.65 -9.70 5.03
CA MET A 199 13.34 -8.32 5.42
C MET A 199 14.41 -7.32 4.98
N ILE A 200 15.51 -7.77 4.40
CA ILE A 200 16.56 -6.90 3.86
C ILE A 200 16.22 -6.56 2.41
N SER A 201 16.15 -5.28 2.08
CA SER A 201 15.95 -4.83 0.70
C SER A 201 17.14 -5.18 -0.19
N LEU A 202 16.84 -5.50 -1.44
CA LEU A 202 17.87 -5.58 -2.48
C LEU A 202 18.41 -4.19 -2.81
N PRO A 203 19.63 -4.09 -3.37
CA PRO A 203 20.13 -2.85 -3.89
C PRO A 203 19.15 -2.17 -4.85
N LEU A 204 18.95 -0.86 -4.73
CA LEU A 204 17.92 -0.12 -5.47
C LEU A 204 18.05 -0.23 -6.99
N PHE A 205 19.28 -0.33 -7.51
CA PHE A 205 19.51 -0.51 -8.95
C PHE A 205 18.97 -1.84 -9.50
N GLU A 206 18.82 -2.88 -8.68
CA GLU A 206 18.27 -4.16 -9.13
C GLU A 206 16.79 -4.06 -9.53
N ALA A 207 16.01 -3.27 -8.78
CA ALA A 207 14.64 -2.96 -9.14
C ALA A 207 14.58 -2.14 -10.43
N MET A 208 15.41 -1.10 -10.56
CA MET A 208 15.51 -0.27 -11.77
C MET A 208 15.89 -1.11 -12.99
N ARG A 209 16.87 -2.01 -12.86
CA ARG A 209 17.31 -2.95 -13.92
C ARG A 209 16.17 -3.85 -14.39
N ARG A 210 15.39 -4.41 -13.45
CA ARG A 210 14.22 -5.23 -13.78
C ARG A 210 13.17 -4.42 -14.52
N HIS A 211 12.83 -3.23 -14.02
CA HIS A 211 11.84 -2.35 -14.63
C HIS A 211 12.28 -1.87 -16.03
N ASN A 212 13.56 -1.59 -16.24
CA ASN A 212 14.11 -1.23 -17.55
C ASN A 212 13.95 -2.35 -18.59
N ARG A 213 14.12 -3.62 -18.16
CA ARG A 213 13.81 -4.76 -19.04
C ARG A 213 12.33 -4.85 -19.40
N GLU A 214 11.45 -4.55 -18.45
CA GLU A 214 9.99 -4.51 -18.66
C GLU A 214 9.59 -3.39 -19.62
N LEU A 215 10.15 -2.19 -19.45
CA LEU A 215 9.96 -1.06 -20.38
C LEU A 215 10.37 -1.41 -21.81
N LYS A 216 11.54 -2.04 -22.00
CA LYS A 216 12.01 -2.48 -23.33
C LYS A 216 11.08 -3.52 -23.94
N LYS A 217 10.58 -4.48 -23.17
CA LYS A 217 9.59 -5.48 -23.63
C LYS A 217 8.28 -4.82 -24.05
N ALA A 218 7.75 -3.91 -23.21
CA ALA A 218 6.52 -3.18 -23.53
C ALA A 218 6.66 -2.34 -24.80
N ARG A 219 7.80 -1.63 -24.97
CA ARG A 219 8.09 -0.88 -26.20
C ARG A 219 8.05 -1.78 -27.45
N THR A 220 8.75 -2.91 -27.38
CA THR A 220 8.81 -3.86 -28.53
C THR A 220 7.40 -4.35 -28.89
N PHE A 221 6.61 -4.72 -27.88
CA PHE A 221 5.23 -5.14 -28.07
C PHE A 221 4.37 -4.05 -28.72
N ILE A 222 4.42 -2.82 -28.17
CA ILE A 222 3.64 -1.68 -28.72
C ILE A 222 4.04 -1.37 -30.16
N ARG A 223 5.36 -1.37 -30.47
CA ARG A 223 5.85 -1.08 -31.83
C ARG A 223 5.35 -2.11 -32.83
N GLY A 224 5.24 -3.38 -32.46
CA GLY A 224 4.74 -4.46 -33.29
C GLY A 224 3.23 -4.41 -33.58
N LYS A 225 2.45 -3.63 -32.84
CA LYS A 225 1.00 -3.52 -33.05
C LYS A 225 0.68 -2.73 -34.33
N ARG A 226 -0.20 -3.29 -35.15
CA ARG A 226 -0.69 -2.61 -36.39
C ARG A 226 -1.50 -1.35 -36.07
N LYS A 227 -2.39 -1.42 -35.05
CA LYS A 227 -3.16 -0.28 -34.56
C LYS A 227 -2.80 -0.01 -33.11
N LYS A 228 -2.47 1.23 -32.80
CA LYS A 228 -2.14 1.70 -31.46
C LYS A 228 -3.25 2.61 -30.95
N ASN A 229 -3.60 2.46 -29.68
CA ASN A 229 -4.51 3.38 -29.01
C ASN A 229 -3.75 4.65 -28.55
N GLU A 230 -4.45 5.64 -28.03
CA GLU A 230 -3.88 6.92 -27.60
C GLU A 230 -2.81 6.75 -26.52
N PHE A 231 -3.05 5.89 -25.52
CA PHE A 231 -2.07 5.60 -24.49
C PHE A 231 -0.76 5.08 -25.09
N GLU A 232 -0.84 4.12 -25.99
CA GLU A 232 0.33 3.52 -26.66
C GLU A 232 1.09 4.51 -27.53
N LEU A 233 0.37 5.40 -28.24
CA LEU A 233 0.99 6.47 -29.03
C LEU A 233 1.78 7.42 -28.13
N ARG A 234 1.22 7.83 -26.98
CA ARG A 234 1.90 8.68 -26.02
C ARG A 234 3.10 7.98 -25.39
N VAL A 235 2.94 6.72 -24.99
CA VAL A 235 4.07 5.92 -24.46
C VAL A 235 5.22 5.88 -25.46
N ILE A 236 4.96 5.58 -26.74
CA ILE A 236 6.03 5.53 -27.75
C ILE A 236 6.62 6.91 -28.04
N GLY A 237 5.78 7.96 -28.08
CA GLY A 237 6.24 9.34 -28.34
C GLY A 237 7.24 9.85 -27.30
N ASN A 238 7.06 9.46 -26.03
CA ASN A 238 7.93 9.89 -24.92
C ASN A 238 9.00 8.85 -24.51
N PHE A 239 9.01 7.70 -25.20
CA PHE A 239 9.82 6.56 -24.74
C PHE A 239 11.31 6.88 -24.65
N GLU A 240 11.88 7.56 -25.62
CA GLU A 240 13.33 7.81 -25.69
C GLU A 240 13.78 8.70 -24.52
N ILE A 241 13.00 9.71 -24.14
CA ILE A 241 13.31 10.61 -23.03
C ILE A 241 13.30 9.81 -21.71
N PHE A 242 12.20 9.14 -21.41
CA PHE A 242 12.08 8.38 -20.17
C PHE A 242 13.02 7.17 -20.10
N ALA A 243 13.31 6.52 -21.24
CA ALA A 243 14.26 5.41 -21.28
C ALA A 243 15.70 5.88 -21.05
N ALA A 244 16.09 7.06 -21.55
CA ALA A 244 17.40 7.64 -21.29
C ALA A 244 17.58 7.93 -19.79
N GLN A 245 16.61 8.59 -19.15
CA GLN A 245 16.60 8.85 -17.72
C GLN A 245 16.64 7.54 -16.89
N ALA A 246 15.87 6.54 -17.30
CA ALA A 246 15.82 5.24 -16.62
C ALA A 246 17.17 4.50 -16.68
N VAL A 247 17.86 4.56 -17.81
CA VAL A 247 19.19 3.94 -17.98
C VAL A 247 20.27 4.71 -17.22
N GLU A 248 20.22 6.03 -17.25
CA GLU A 248 21.14 6.89 -16.49
C GLU A 248 20.99 6.65 -14.99
N ALA A 249 19.76 6.65 -14.48
CA ALA A 249 19.48 6.39 -13.07
C ALA A 249 19.92 4.99 -12.61
N GLU A 250 19.66 3.94 -13.42
CA GLU A 250 20.13 2.57 -13.12
C GLU A 250 21.66 2.54 -13.01
N ARG A 251 22.38 3.05 -14.04
CA ARG A 251 23.84 3.04 -14.08
C ARG A 251 24.45 3.88 -12.96
N GLY A 252 23.91 5.06 -12.72
CA GLY A 252 24.38 5.93 -11.65
C GLY A 252 24.17 5.33 -10.28
N MET A 253 23.02 4.73 -10.02
CA MET A 253 22.74 4.03 -8.77
C MET A 253 23.64 2.81 -8.60
N GLU A 254 23.87 2.00 -9.65
CA GLU A 254 24.78 0.86 -9.61
C GLU A 254 26.20 1.30 -9.26
N LYS A 255 26.70 2.36 -9.92
CA LYS A 255 28.02 2.92 -9.64
C LYS A 255 28.14 3.48 -8.21
N LEU A 256 27.07 4.08 -7.67
CA LEU A 256 27.00 4.53 -6.28
C LEU A 256 27.22 3.35 -5.31
N TYR A 257 26.54 2.23 -5.55
CA TYR A 257 26.73 1.00 -4.76
C TYR A 257 28.10 0.36 -4.96
N GLU A 258 28.71 0.46 -6.14
CA GLU A 258 30.07 -0.04 -6.39
C GLU A 258 31.12 0.77 -5.58
N ILE A 259 30.96 2.09 -5.50
CA ILE A 259 31.91 2.96 -4.83
C ILE A 259 31.67 3.01 -3.31
N HIS A 260 30.41 3.14 -2.89
CA HIS A 260 30.01 3.39 -1.51
C HIS A 260 29.25 2.20 -0.87
N GLY A 261 29.35 0.99 -1.44
CA GLY A 261 28.55 -0.15 -1.02
C GLY A 261 28.69 -0.51 0.47
N LYS A 262 29.89 -0.34 1.05
CA LYS A 262 30.10 -0.56 2.48
C LYS A 262 29.38 0.51 3.30
N GLU A 263 29.55 1.80 2.97
CA GLU A 263 28.88 2.92 3.64
C GLU A 263 27.36 2.77 3.59
N ILE A 264 26.83 2.41 2.41
CA ILE A 264 25.40 2.17 2.21
C ILE A 264 24.92 1.01 3.08
N ALA A 265 25.65 -0.10 3.12
CA ALA A 265 25.29 -1.28 3.91
C ALA A 265 25.37 -1.01 5.43
N ASP A 266 26.38 -0.27 5.87
CA ASP A 266 26.53 0.16 7.27
C ASP A 266 25.40 1.12 7.67
N GLY A 267 24.87 1.91 6.73
CA GLY A 267 23.74 2.82 6.90
C GLY A 267 22.35 2.18 6.80
N TYR A 268 22.24 0.86 6.57
CA TYR A 268 20.95 0.18 6.55
C TYR A 268 20.24 0.31 7.91
N ALA A 269 19.04 0.84 7.86
CA ALA A 269 18.18 0.99 9.03
C ALA A 269 16.77 0.47 8.72
N VAL A 270 15.90 0.46 9.72
CA VAL A 270 14.50 0.14 9.51
C VAL A 270 13.86 1.24 8.66
N CYS A 271 13.13 0.84 7.63
CA CYS A 271 12.32 1.67 6.75
C CYS A 271 10.84 1.38 7.00
N HIS A 272 9.98 2.38 6.81
CA HIS A 272 8.52 2.18 6.77
C HIS A 272 8.14 1.31 5.55
N GLY A 273 8.80 1.52 4.42
CA GLY A 273 8.67 0.79 3.17
C GLY A 273 7.59 1.30 2.22
N GLU A 274 6.57 1.99 2.73
CA GLU A 274 5.52 2.61 1.91
C GLU A 274 4.95 3.87 2.59
N PRO A 275 5.76 4.89 2.90
CA PRO A 275 5.24 6.10 3.52
C PRO A 275 4.33 6.85 2.53
N ASP A 276 3.07 7.01 2.93
CA ASP A 276 2.06 7.75 2.18
C ASP A 276 1.35 8.75 3.09
N TYR A 277 0.85 9.83 2.53
CA TYR A 277 0.05 10.81 3.28
C TYR A 277 -1.23 10.21 3.88
N HIS A 278 -1.74 9.11 3.31
CA HIS A 278 -2.83 8.33 3.88
C HIS A 278 -2.43 7.56 5.15
N HIS A 279 -1.14 7.30 5.33
CA HIS A 279 -0.57 6.62 6.49
C HIS A 279 -0.05 7.61 7.55
N ILE A 280 -0.26 8.90 7.33
CA ILE A 280 0.12 9.97 8.26
C ILE A 280 -1.13 10.70 8.70
N LEU A 281 -1.43 10.59 10.00
CA LEU A 281 -2.60 11.18 10.62
C LEU A 281 -2.18 12.40 11.45
N ILE A 282 -2.91 13.51 11.29
CA ILE A 282 -2.61 14.76 11.96
C ILE A 282 -3.50 14.87 13.20
N GLY A 283 -2.87 14.68 14.35
CA GLY A 283 -3.51 14.80 15.66
C GLY A 283 -3.27 16.15 16.33
N ASN A 284 -3.87 16.34 17.50
CA ASN A 284 -3.69 17.55 18.30
C ASN A 284 -2.35 17.47 19.07
N GLY A 285 -1.33 18.16 18.57
CA GLY A 285 0.02 18.18 19.15
C GLY A 285 0.91 17.01 18.79
N TYR A 286 0.45 16.07 17.96
CA TYR A 286 1.25 14.94 17.49
C TYR A 286 0.92 14.58 16.03
N THR A 287 1.79 13.79 15.44
CA THR A 287 1.54 13.14 14.14
C THR A 287 1.64 11.63 14.36
N ALA A 288 0.64 10.86 13.88
CA ALA A 288 0.71 9.41 13.91
C ALA A 288 1.11 8.87 12.53
N VAL A 289 2.05 7.93 12.51
CA VAL A 289 2.44 7.16 11.33
C VAL A 289 1.89 5.75 11.48
N THR A 290 1.23 5.23 10.45
CA THR A 290 0.48 3.97 10.50
C THR A 290 0.79 3.08 9.31
N GLU A 291 0.30 1.82 9.34
CA GLU A 291 0.39 0.88 8.20
C GLU A 291 1.82 0.41 7.85
N PHE A 292 2.57 -0.06 8.83
CA PHE A 292 3.95 -0.54 8.69
C PHE A 292 4.10 -1.91 8.01
N ASN A 293 3.13 -2.35 7.20
CA ASN A 293 3.10 -3.68 6.58
C ASN A 293 4.27 -3.96 5.61
N GLN A 294 4.94 -2.93 5.14
CA GLN A 294 6.10 -3.01 4.23
C GLN A 294 7.43 -2.72 4.95
N MET A 295 7.40 -2.67 6.30
CA MET A 295 8.61 -2.44 7.09
C MET A 295 9.71 -3.42 6.70
N HIS A 296 10.93 -2.90 6.50
CA HIS A 296 12.09 -3.70 6.12
C HIS A 296 13.39 -3.01 6.54
N LEU A 297 14.51 -3.69 6.40
CA LEU A 297 15.84 -3.09 6.53
C LEU A 297 16.34 -2.65 5.15
N GLY A 298 16.75 -1.40 5.04
CA GLY A 298 17.20 -0.82 3.80
C GLY A 298 17.72 0.60 3.96
N VAL A 299 17.72 1.34 2.87
CA VAL A 299 18.15 2.75 2.83
C VAL A 299 16.95 3.67 3.00
N GLN A 300 16.91 4.42 4.10
CA GLN A 300 15.78 5.30 4.44
C GLN A 300 15.52 6.43 3.42
N MET A 301 16.51 6.74 2.58
CA MET A 301 16.30 7.69 1.48
C MET A 301 15.24 7.20 0.47
N GLU A 302 14.96 5.88 0.39
CA GLU A 302 13.89 5.35 -0.45
C GLU A 302 12.51 5.80 0.08
N ASP A 303 12.31 5.71 1.40
CA ASP A 303 11.09 6.22 2.05
C ASP A 303 10.93 7.73 1.83
N LEU A 304 12.00 8.50 2.02
CA LEU A 304 12.00 9.94 1.77
C LEU A 304 11.63 10.26 0.32
N TYR A 305 12.23 9.53 -0.63
CA TYR A 305 11.89 9.66 -2.05
C TYR A 305 10.41 9.37 -2.30
N TYR A 306 9.89 8.26 -1.81
CA TYR A 306 8.49 7.89 -2.03
C TYR A 306 7.52 8.94 -1.52
N PHE A 307 7.76 9.43 -0.31
CA PHE A 307 6.91 10.44 0.30
C PHE A 307 7.02 11.79 -0.43
N LEU A 308 8.23 12.28 -0.61
CA LEU A 308 8.49 13.57 -1.27
C LEU A 308 7.98 13.58 -2.72
N ARG A 309 8.19 12.51 -3.49
CA ARG A 309 7.65 12.41 -4.85
C ARG A 309 6.14 12.56 -4.90
N LYS A 310 5.40 11.92 -3.97
CA LYS A 310 3.93 12.03 -3.94
C LYS A 310 3.45 13.46 -3.63
N ILE A 311 4.17 14.17 -2.78
CA ILE A 311 3.92 15.59 -2.50
C ILE A 311 4.18 16.40 -3.77
N MET A 312 5.36 16.28 -4.36
CA MET A 312 5.77 17.12 -5.50
C MET A 312 4.92 16.88 -6.75
N GLU A 313 4.48 15.65 -7.02
CA GLU A 313 3.54 15.35 -8.10
C GLU A 313 2.18 16.05 -7.96
N LYS A 314 1.75 16.38 -6.74
CA LYS A 314 0.50 17.11 -6.46
C LYS A 314 0.68 18.63 -6.47
N HIS A 315 1.89 19.08 -6.25
CA HIS A 315 2.27 20.50 -6.24
C HIS A 315 3.04 20.92 -7.51
N ASP A 316 2.87 20.17 -8.61
CA ASP A 316 3.47 20.45 -9.91
C ASP A 316 4.97 20.78 -9.83
N TRP A 317 5.68 20.05 -8.95
CA TRP A 317 7.12 20.15 -8.72
C TRP A 317 7.59 21.53 -8.25
N ASN A 318 6.78 22.21 -7.42
CA ASN A 318 7.10 23.54 -6.86
C ASN A 318 8.41 23.50 -6.06
N GLU A 319 9.46 24.16 -6.56
CA GLU A 319 10.79 24.13 -5.96
C GLU A 319 10.85 24.78 -4.58
N ARG A 320 10.07 25.87 -4.34
CA ARG A 320 10.04 26.51 -3.02
C ARG A 320 9.57 25.52 -1.96
N LEU A 321 8.44 24.85 -2.22
CA LEU A 321 7.92 23.83 -1.32
C LEU A 321 8.90 22.67 -1.18
N GLY A 322 9.53 22.24 -2.27
CA GLY A 322 10.53 21.18 -2.26
C GLY A 322 11.71 21.48 -1.35
N ARG A 323 12.28 22.72 -1.44
CA ARG A 323 13.35 23.17 -0.53
C ARG A 323 12.88 23.15 0.94
N GLN A 324 11.71 23.69 1.23
CA GLN A 324 11.16 23.70 2.59
C GLN A 324 10.98 22.28 3.15
N VAL A 325 10.53 21.34 2.32
CA VAL A 325 10.36 19.93 2.69
C VAL A 325 11.72 19.28 2.99
N MET A 326 12.71 19.45 2.11
CA MET A 326 14.06 18.93 2.34
C MET A 326 14.68 19.53 3.60
N GLU A 327 14.63 20.84 3.77
CA GLU A 327 15.11 21.51 4.99
C GLU A 327 14.40 21.02 6.25
N SER A 328 13.07 20.80 6.19
CA SER A 328 12.31 20.29 7.34
C SER A 328 12.75 18.90 7.76
N TYR A 329 13.08 18.04 6.79
CA TYR A 329 13.64 16.71 7.03
C TYR A 329 15.06 16.82 7.61
N GLU A 330 15.95 17.58 6.97
CA GLU A 330 17.36 17.68 7.31
C GLU A 330 17.65 18.34 8.66
N ARG A 331 16.75 19.21 9.13
CA ARG A 331 16.82 19.76 10.51
C ARG A 331 16.70 18.68 11.58
N VAL A 332 16.07 17.55 11.28
CA VAL A 332 15.87 16.44 12.22
C VAL A 332 16.86 15.32 11.96
N LEU A 333 17.08 14.99 10.68
CA LEU A 333 17.95 13.93 10.23
C LEU A 333 18.74 14.40 8.99
N PRO A 334 20.00 14.79 9.15
CA PRO A 334 20.85 15.22 8.03
C PRO A 334 20.96 14.11 6.97
N VAL A 335 20.89 14.52 5.71
CA VAL A 335 21.07 13.65 4.54
C VAL A 335 22.56 13.70 4.14
N SER A 336 23.23 12.56 4.10
CA SER A 336 24.62 12.47 3.67
C SER A 336 24.76 12.73 2.16
N GLU A 337 25.99 13.01 1.69
CA GLU A 337 26.25 13.19 0.26
C GLU A 337 25.89 11.95 -0.56
N VAL A 338 26.19 10.75 -0.02
CA VAL A 338 25.83 9.47 -0.65
C VAL A 338 24.31 9.28 -0.73
N GLU A 339 23.59 9.61 0.35
CA GLU A 339 22.13 9.59 0.35
C GLU A 339 21.54 10.61 -0.63
N ARG A 340 22.11 11.81 -0.71
CA ARG A 340 21.67 12.86 -1.65
C ARG A 340 21.88 12.43 -3.10
N GLN A 341 23.00 11.83 -3.41
CA GLN A 341 23.26 11.27 -4.73
C GLN A 341 22.33 10.11 -5.06
N GLY A 342 22.02 9.27 -4.08
CA GLY A 342 21.00 8.23 -4.21
C GLY A 342 19.60 8.80 -4.48
N LEU A 343 19.19 9.86 -3.76
CA LEU A 343 17.94 10.59 -4.02
C LEU A 343 17.90 11.15 -5.44
N TYR A 344 19.01 11.72 -5.93
CA TYR A 344 19.09 12.18 -7.31
C TYR A 344 18.72 11.09 -8.31
N TYR A 345 19.31 9.89 -8.21
CA TYR A 345 19.00 8.79 -9.12
C TYR A 345 17.60 8.23 -8.94
N LEU A 346 17.06 8.23 -7.70
CA LEU A 346 15.66 7.86 -7.44
C LEU A 346 14.68 8.84 -8.11
N PHE A 347 14.94 10.15 -8.01
CA PHE A 347 14.11 11.17 -8.66
C PHE A 347 14.28 11.20 -10.17
N LEU A 348 15.48 10.92 -10.69
CA LEU A 348 15.74 10.82 -12.12
C LEU A 348 15.01 9.62 -12.74
N TYR A 349 14.88 8.52 -11.98
CA TYR A 349 14.19 7.32 -12.45
C TYR A 349 12.70 7.60 -12.71
N PRO A 350 12.15 7.31 -13.91
CA PRO A 350 10.77 7.63 -14.26
C PRO A 350 9.79 6.56 -13.76
N GLU A 351 9.76 6.32 -12.46
CA GLU A 351 9.01 5.21 -11.85
C GLU A 351 7.51 5.24 -12.19
N LYS A 352 6.89 6.43 -12.19
CA LYS A 352 5.46 6.54 -12.50
C LYS A 352 5.16 6.20 -13.96
N TYR A 353 6.06 6.53 -14.88
CA TYR A 353 5.96 6.13 -16.28
C TYR A 353 6.00 4.61 -16.41
N TRP A 354 6.99 3.95 -15.78
CA TRP A 354 7.06 2.50 -15.72
C TRP A 354 5.80 1.90 -15.06
N LYS A 355 5.33 2.42 -13.92
CA LYS A 355 4.11 1.93 -13.22
C LYS A 355 2.87 1.96 -14.11
N GLN A 356 2.68 3.02 -14.92
CA GLN A 356 1.52 3.08 -15.83
C GLN A 356 1.61 2.04 -16.95
N ILE A 357 2.80 1.83 -17.51
CA ILE A 357 3.04 0.84 -18.56
C ILE A 357 2.88 -0.57 -18.00
N ASN A 358 3.50 -0.86 -16.86
CA ASN A 358 3.45 -2.15 -16.19
C ASN A 358 2.02 -2.52 -15.78
N PHE A 359 1.26 -1.58 -15.22
CA PHE A 359 -0.15 -1.78 -14.87
C PHE A 359 -1.00 -2.14 -16.08
N TYR A 360 -0.75 -1.55 -17.24
CA TYR A 360 -1.47 -1.85 -18.46
C TYR A 360 -1.12 -3.23 -19.02
N TYR A 361 0.16 -3.55 -19.14
CA TYR A 361 0.61 -4.79 -19.77
C TYR A 361 0.50 -6.02 -18.88
N ASN A 362 0.70 -5.89 -17.57
CA ASN A 362 0.69 -7.02 -16.64
C ASN A 362 -0.64 -7.25 -15.92
N ALA A 363 -1.60 -6.35 -16.05
CA ALA A 363 -2.91 -6.47 -15.38
C ALA A 363 -3.93 -7.33 -16.14
N ASN A 364 -3.56 -7.98 -17.27
CA ASN A 364 -4.46 -8.77 -18.12
C ASN A 364 -5.78 -8.07 -18.45
N LYS A 365 -5.76 -6.74 -18.59
CA LYS A 365 -6.95 -5.94 -18.91
C LYS A 365 -7.16 -5.88 -20.40
N ALA A 366 -8.40 -6.14 -20.83
CA ALA A 366 -8.79 -6.07 -22.24
C ALA A 366 -8.77 -4.63 -22.81
N TRP A 367 -8.69 -3.60 -21.96
CA TRP A 367 -8.74 -2.18 -22.36
C TRP A 367 -7.94 -1.30 -21.40
N VAL A 368 -7.44 -0.17 -21.93
CA VAL A 368 -6.74 0.86 -21.15
C VAL A 368 -7.76 1.79 -20.51
N PRO A 369 -7.78 1.97 -19.20
CA PRO A 369 -8.62 2.99 -18.59
C PRO A 369 -8.22 4.39 -19.07
N ALA A 370 -9.18 5.27 -19.36
CA ALA A 370 -8.93 6.67 -19.72
C ALA A 370 -8.02 7.39 -18.71
N LYS A 371 -8.18 7.06 -17.43
CA LYS A 371 -7.33 7.54 -16.32
C LYS A 371 -5.84 7.21 -16.50
N SER A 372 -5.47 6.12 -17.19
CA SER A 372 -4.05 5.79 -17.46
C SER A 372 -3.46 6.72 -18.52
N THR A 373 -4.23 7.06 -19.57
CA THR A 373 -3.82 8.03 -20.59
C THR A 373 -3.64 9.42 -19.99
N GLU A 374 -4.57 9.85 -19.11
CA GLU A 374 -4.48 11.12 -18.42
C GLU A 374 -3.23 11.22 -17.52
N LYS A 375 -2.89 10.13 -16.84
CA LYS A 375 -1.65 10.10 -16.03
C LYS A 375 -0.38 10.24 -16.88
N ILE A 376 -0.33 9.65 -18.08
CA ILE A 376 0.80 9.87 -18.99
C ILE A 376 0.83 11.32 -19.46
N ARG A 377 -0.29 11.92 -19.84
CA ARG A 377 -0.35 13.35 -20.19
C ARG A 377 0.17 14.26 -19.06
N LYS A 378 -0.22 13.95 -17.83
CA LYS A 378 0.27 14.71 -16.68
C LYS A 378 1.79 14.57 -16.49
N LEU A 379 2.36 13.37 -16.69
CA LEU A 379 3.81 13.16 -16.66
C LEU A 379 4.54 13.99 -17.73
N GLU A 380 4.00 14.02 -18.95
CA GLU A 380 4.52 14.85 -20.05
C GLU A 380 4.54 16.33 -19.67
N ALA A 381 3.42 16.83 -19.15
CA ALA A 381 3.26 18.24 -18.79
C ALA A 381 4.16 18.67 -17.62
N GLN A 382 4.51 17.74 -16.74
CA GLN A 382 5.33 18.02 -15.54
C GLN A 382 6.82 17.76 -15.74
N GLN A 383 7.26 17.33 -16.93
CA GLN A 383 8.62 16.85 -17.14
C GLN A 383 9.68 17.96 -16.89
N GLU A 384 9.50 19.15 -17.44
CA GLU A 384 10.43 20.29 -17.28
C GLU A 384 10.53 20.72 -15.80
N ALA A 385 9.37 20.86 -15.13
CA ALA A 385 9.33 21.25 -13.72
C ALA A 385 10.00 20.19 -12.83
N ARG A 386 9.81 18.90 -13.16
CA ARG A 386 10.49 17.80 -12.45
C ARG A 386 11.99 17.85 -12.65
N GLU A 387 12.47 18.07 -13.86
CA GLU A 387 13.92 18.19 -14.16
C GLU A 387 14.52 19.37 -13.42
N SER A 388 13.88 20.54 -13.46
CA SER A 388 14.32 21.73 -12.72
C SER A 388 14.39 21.45 -11.22
N PHE A 389 13.35 20.83 -10.65
CA PHE A 389 13.33 20.42 -9.24
C PHE A 389 14.50 19.49 -8.88
N ILE A 390 14.81 18.50 -9.71
CA ILE A 390 15.91 17.56 -9.47
C ILE A 390 17.23 18.31 -9.40
N GLN A 391 17.48 19.25 -10.32
CA GLN A 391 18.72 20.03 -10.37
C GLN A 391 18.83 21.00 -9.19
N THR A 392 17.77 21.79 -8.95
CA THR A 392 17.84 22.92 -8.02
C THR A 392 17.58 22.53 -6.57
N VAL A 393 16.78 21.50 -6.31
CA VAL A 393 16.40 21.10 -4.94
C VAL A 393 17.17 19.88 -4.47
N ILE A 394 17.32 18.87 -5.32
CA ILE A 394 17.97 17.62 -4.91
C ILE A 394 19.49 17.73 -5.04
N GLN A 395 20.02 18.25 -6.15
CA GLN A 395 21.46 18.44 -6.33
C GLN A 395 21.98 19.73 -5.73
N GLY A 396 21.15 20.76 -5.58
CA GLY A 396 21.56 22.05 -5.02
C GLY A 396 22.40 22.91 -5.98
N VAL A 397 22.21 22.72 -7.30
CA VAL A 397 22.92 23.47 -8.37
C VAL A 397 22.11 24.66 -8.83
#